data_ab4c8262edb0de3a6e8f5f84552a674f
#
_entry.id   ab4c8262edb0de3a6e8f5f84552a674f
#
_cell.length_a   1.000
_cell.length_b   1.000
_cell.length_c   1.000
_cell.angle_alpha   90.00
_cell.angle_beta   90.00
_cell.angle_gamma   90.00
#
_symmetry.space_group_name_H-M   'P 1'
#
loop_
_entity.id
_entity.type
_entity.pdbx_description
1 polymer ?
#
loop_
_entity_poly.entity_id
_entity_poly.type
_entity_poly.pdbx_seq_one_letter_code
_entity_poly.pdbx_strand_id
1 'polypeptide(L)'
;MIRSIAEPPVRIRSMGHDDLPMVSDIERRSYEFPWSHGVFRDCLLAGYQCIVLERNNRVAGYGILSIAAGEAHILNLCVDPNYRSHGYGEQLLDAILLQARSAKVREVFLEVRPSNLTALALYRKKGFHKVARRPAYYQASEGRKEDAAVLAKKLISYDR
;
A
#
# COMPACT_ATOMS: atom_id res chain seq x y z
N MET A 1 -37.39 -14.71 -0.25
CA MET A 1 -36.81 -13.37 -0.01
C MET A 1 -35.32 -13.51 0.28
N ILE A 2 -34.51 -13.01 -0.61
CA ILE A 2 -33.07 -13.08 -0.45
C ILE A 2 -32.64 -11.95 0.48
N ARG A 3 -32.11 -12.31 1.65
CA ARG A 3 -31.48 -11.31 2.50
C ARG A 3 -30.11 -10.98 1.92
N SER A 4 -29.88 -9.71 1.60
CA SER A 4 -28.52 -9.28 1.31
C SER A 4 -27.69 -9.40 2.58
N ILE A 5 -26.60 -10.15 2.50
CA ILE A 5 -25.66 -10.25 3.61
C ILE A 5 -24.85 -8.96 3.58
N ALA A 6 -24.95 -8.16 4.64
CA ALA A 6 -24.13 -6.96 4.75
C ALA A 6 -22.65 -7.35 4.82
N GLU A 7 -21.80 -6.59 4.16
CA GLU A 7 -20.36 -6.75 4.29
C GLU A 7 -19.97 -6.60 5.77
N PRO A 8 -19.00 -7.38 6.27
CA PRO A 8 -18.47 -7.19 7.61
C PRO A 8 -17.99 -5.76 7.82
N PRO A 9 -18.06 -5.24 9.05
CA PRO A 9 -17.56 -3.88 9.33
C PRO A 9 -16.08 -3.78 8.98
N VAL A 10 -15.74 -2.68 8.31
CA VAL A 10 -14.37 -2.35 7.91
C VAL A 10 -13.96 -1.06 8.59
N ARG A 11 -12.77 -1.04 9.13
CA ARG A 11 -12.20 0.14 9.78
C ARG A 11 -10.74 0.29 9.41
N ILE A 12 -10.33 1.52 9.07
CA ILE A 12 -8.93 1.86 8.83
C ILE A 12 -8.43 2.65 10.02
N ARG A 13 -7.29 2.26 10.56
CA ARG A 13 -6.67 2.89 11.72
C ARG A 13 -5.14 2.83 11.61
N SER A 14 -4.46 3.55 12.50
CA SER A 14 -2.99 3.47 12.59
C SER A 14 -2.56 2.06 12.99
N MET A 15 -1.45 1.60 12.39
CA MET A 15 -0.81 0.34 12.74
C MET A 15 -0.06 0.51 14.06
N GLY A 16 -0.21 -0.44 14.96
CA GLY A 16 0.57 -0.53 16.18
C GLY A 16 1.51 -1.73 16.17
N HIS A 17 2.41 -1.80 17.14
CA HIS A 17 3.34 -2.92 17.27
C HIS A 17 2.61 -4.26 17.42
N ASP A 18 1.44 -4.27 18.04
CA ASP A 18 0.64 -5.48 18.21
C ASP A 18 0.11 -6.04 16.89
N ASP A 19 0.08 -5.23 15.84
CA ASP A 19 -0.37 -5.67 14.51
C ASP A 19 0.72 -6.39 13.72
N LEU A 20 1.98 -6.26 14.12
CA LEU A 20 3.12 -6.75 13.35
C LEU A 20 3.07 -8.24 13.05
N PRO A 21 2.68 -9.13 13.97
CA PRO A 21 2.58 -10.56 13.66
C PRO A 21 1.61 -10.84 12.49
N MET A 22 0.43 -10.23 12.51
CA MET A 22 -0.57 -10.43 11.45
C MET A 22 -0.14 -9.78 10.14
N VAL A 23 0.42 -8.56 10.18
CA VAL A 23 0.94 -7.86 9.00
C VAL A 23 2.04 -8.68 8.35
N SER A 24 3.00 -9.20 9.13
CA SER A 24 4.08 -10.04 8.63
C SER A 24 3.56 -11.33 8.01
N ASP A 25 2.52 -11.92 8.60
CA ASP A 25 1.90 -13.13 8.07
C ASP A 25 1.23 -12.87 6.73
N ILE A 26 0.49 -11.78 6.60
CA ILE A 26 -0.13 -11.38 5.33
C ILE A 26 0.94 -11.15 4.26
N GLU A 27 2.02 -10.46 4.62
CA GLU A 27 3.13 -10.19 3.72
C GLU A 27 3.73 -11.50 3.18
N ARG A 28 4.03 -12.46 4.07
CA ARG A 28 4.58 -13.76 3.69
C ARG A 28 3.68 -14.53 2.74
N ARG A 29 2.36 -14.48 2.96
CA ARG A 29 1.38 -15.18 2.12
C ARG A 29 1.13 -14.48 0.79
N SER A 30 1.52 -13.20 0.69
CA SER A 30 1.23 -12.37 -0.48
C SER A 30 2.37 -12.32 -1.49
N TYR A 31 3.61 -12.47 -1.04
CA TYR A 31 4.79 -12.21 -1.88
C TYR A 31 5.81 -13.34 -1.78
N GLU A 32 6.46 -13.60 -2.93
CA GLU A 32 7.57 -14.55 -2.99
C GLU A 32 8.80 -14.04 -2.22
N PHE A 33 9.02 -12.73 -2.23
CA PHE A 33 10.14 -12.08 -1.53
C PHE A 33 9.60 -11.04 -0.53
N PRO A 34 9.03 -11.51 0.60
CA PRO A 34 8.36 -10.63 1.54
C PRO A 34 9.33 -9.80 2.37
N TRP A 35 8.85 -8.65 2.86
CA TRP A 35 9.54 -7.94 3.93
C TRP A 35 9.52 -8.80 5.20
N SER A 36 10.61 -8.68 5.98
CA SER A 36 10.66 -9.31 7.30
C SER A 36 9.86 -8.52 8.33
N HIS A 37 9.55 -9.17 9.46
CA HIS A 37 8.93 -8.51 10.62
C HIS A 37 9.72 -7.25 11.02
N GLY A 38 11.06 -7.34 11.01
CA GLY A 38 11.92 -6.21 11.40
C GLY A 38 11.79 -4.99 10.50
N VAL A 39 11.54 -5.17 9.20
CA VAL A 39 11.33 -4.05 8.28
C VAL A 39 10.06 -3.28 8.66
N PHE A 40 8.97 -3.97 8.98
CA PHE A 40 7.75 -3.31 9.43
C PHE A 40 7.95 -2.58 10.75
N ARG A 41 8.64 -3.21 11.70
CA ARG A 41 8.98 -2.57 12.96
C ARG A 41 9.79 -1.29 12.73
N ASP A 42 10.77 -1.33 11.84
CA ASP A 42 11.60 -0.18 11.53
C ASP A 42 10.77 0.96 10.92
N CYS A 43 9.77 0.65 10.09
CA CYS A 43 8.85 1.66 9.56
C CYS A 43 8.08 2.38 10.69
N LEU A 44 7.59 1.63 11.68
CA LEU A 44 6.90 2.22 12.82
C LEU A 44 7.85 3.11 13.63
N LEU A 45 9.08 2.62 13.89
CA LEU A 45 10.07 3.37 14.65
C LEU A 45 10.54 4.63 13.91
N ALA A 46 10.57 4.59 12.58
CA ALA A 46 10.93 5.75 11.77
C ALA A 46 9.83 6.81 11.72
N GLY A 47 8.66 6.52 12.26
CA GLY A 47 7.54 7.46 12.26
C GLY A 47 6.82 7.55 10.93
N TYR A 48 6.93 6.54 10.07
CA TYR A 48 6.18 6.50 8.82
C TYR A 48 4.68 6.39 9.10
N GLN A 49 3.87 6.84 8.14
CA GLN A 49 2.42 6.68 8.20
C GLN A 49 2.09 5.22 7.87
N CYS A 50 1.83 4.43 8.90
CA CYS A 50 1.50 3.02 8.77
C CYS A 50 0.06 2.81 9.18
N ILE A 51 -0.75 2.25 8.30
CA ILE A 51 -2.18 2.01 8.55
C ILE A 51 -2.52 0.55 8.33
N VAL A 52 -3.56 0.10 9.01
CA VAL A 52 -4.16 -1.22 8.79
C VAL A 52 -5.64 -1.06 8.47
N LEU A 53 -6.15 -1.98 7.67
CA LEU A 53 -7.58 -2.15 7.45
C LEU A 53 -8.01 -3.39 8.22
N GLU A 54 -8.94 -3.18 9.16
CA GLU A 54 -9.57 -4.27 9.89
C GLU A 54 -10.88 -4.66 9.20
N ARG A 55 -11.09 -5.95 9.09
CA ARG A 55 -12.34 -6.54 8.69
C ARG A 55 -12.79 -7.46 9.81
N ASN A 56 -13.95 -7.14 10.38
CA ASN A 56 -14.48 -7.92 11.50
C ASN A 56 -13.45 -8.06 12.64
N ASN A 57 -12.83 -6.94 13.01
CA ASN A 57 -11.82 -6.81 14.08
C ASN A 57 -10.51 -7.57 13.84
N ARG A 58 -10.23 -7.97 12.59
CA ARG A 58 -8.97 -8.64 12.24
C ARG A 58 -8.30 -7.87 11.10
N VAL A 59 -6.97 -7.75 11.17
CA VAL A 59 -6.22 -7.09 10.10
C VAL A 59 -6.38 -7.88 8.80
N ALA A 60 -6.82 -7.21 7.76
CA ALA A 60 -7.02 -7.77 6.43
C ALA A 60 -6.18 -7.07 5.35
N GLY A 61 -5.50 -6.00 5.71
CA GLY A 61 -4.64 -5.28 4.78
C GLY A 61 -3.90 -4.16 5.48
N TYR A 62 -2.94 -3.57 4.79
CA TYR A 62 -2.10 -2.52 5.36
C TYR A 62 -1.49 -1.66 4.27
N GLY A 63 -1.04 -0.47 4.68
CA GLY A 63 -0.30 0.44 3.81
C GLY A 63 0.73 1.21 4.59
N ILE A 64 1.84 1.55 3.93
CA ILE A 64 2.95 2.29 4.53
C ILE A 64 3.34 3.43 3.61
N LEU A 65 3.38 4.64 4.17
CA LEU A 65 3.69 5.87 3.47
C LEU A 65 4.80 6.59 4.22
N SER A 66 5.88 6.91 3.51
CA SER A 66 6.90 7.83 4.04
C SER A 66 6.66 9.23 3.46
N ILE A 67 6.92 10.25 4.27
CA ILE A 67 6.76 11.65 3.87
C ILE A 67 8.05 12.37 4.21
N ALA A 68 8.63 13.04 3.21
CA ALA A 68 9.84 13.83 3.38
C ALA A 68 9.93 14.90 2.30
N ALA A 69 10.36 16.11 2.69
CA ALA A 69 10.66 17.19 1.75
C ALA A 69 9.52 17.55 0.78
N GLY A 70 8.28 17.46 1.24
CA GLY A 70 7.10 17.80 0.43
C GLY A 70 6.68 16.71 -0.54
N GLU A 71 7.26 15.52 -0.42
CA GLU A 71 6.91 14.36 -1.25
C GLU A 71 6.52 13.19 -0.35
N ALA A 72 5.68 12.30 -0.89
CA ALA A 72 5.30 11.08 -0.21
C ALA A 72 5.68 9.87 -1.08
N HIS A 73 5.98 8.76 -0.43
CA HIS A 73 6.34 7.53 -1.09
C HIS A 73 5.54 6.38 -0.48
N ILE A 74 4.72 5.73 -1.28
CA ILE A 74 4.02 4.51 -0.85
C ILE A 74 5.02 3.37 -0.92
N LEU A 75 5.40 2.86 0.26
CA LEU A 75 6.41 1.81 0.37
C LEU A 75 5.81 0.42 0.29
N ASN A 76 4.57 0.27 0.71
CA ASN A 76 3.88 -1.02 0.68
C ASN A 76 2.37 -0.78 0.75
N LEU A 77 1.62 -1.58 0.01
CA LEU A 77 0.15 -1.59 0.03
C LEU A 77 -0.29 -3.02 -0.28
N CYS A 78 -0.94 -3.66 0.66
CA CYS A 78 -1.23 -5.08 0.54
C CYS A 78 -2.57 -5.43 1.18
N VAL A 79 -3.32 -6.30 0.52
CA VAL A 79 -4.54 -6.90 1.04
C VAL A 79 -4.32 -8.40 1.19
N ASP A 80 -4.78 -8.95 2.32
CA ASP A 80 -4.73 -10.38 2.57
C ASP A 80 -5.29 -11.15 1.37
N PRO A 81 -4.56 -12.15 0.84
CA PRO A 81 -5.03 -12.94 -0.30
C PRO A 81 -6.43 -13.52 -0.14
N ASN A 82 -6.85 -13.79 1.10
CA ASN A 82 -8.18 -14.33 1.40
C ASN A 82 -9.31 -13.30 1.25
N TYR A 83 -8.98 -12.02 1.15
CA TYR A 83 -9.96 -10.93 1.13
C TYR A 83 -9.81 -10.02 -0.08
N ARG A 84 -9.21 -10.50 -1.15
CA ARG A 84 -9.10 -9.75 -2.40
C ARG A 84 -10.47 -9.62 -3.07
N SER A 85 -10.60 -8.67 -3.98
CA SER A 85 -11.85 -8.41 -4.74
C SER A 85 -13.00 -7.87 -3.89
N HIS A 86 -12.70 -7.28 -2.73
CA HIS A 86 -13.68 -6.58 -1.88
C HIS A 86 -13.52 -5.06 -1.92
N GLY A 87 -12.60 -4.53 -2.72
CA GLY A 87 -12.31 -3.11 -2.78
C GLY A 87 -11.45 -2.58 -1.64
N TYR A 88 -10.84 -3.43 -0.85
CA TYR A 88 -10.03 -3.02 0.31
C TYR A 88 -8.73 -2.31 -0.09
N GLY A 89 -8.11 -2.74 -1.19
CA GLY A 89 -6.92 -2.06 -1.72
C GLY A 89 -7.22 -0.61 -2.11
N GLU A 90 -8.37 -0.38 -2.73
CA GLU A 90 -8.82 0.96 -3.09
C GLU A 90 -9.09 1.81 -1.84
N GLN A 91 -9.73 1.23 -0.83
CA GLN A 91 -10.00 1.94 0.44
C GLN A 91 -8.69 2.32 1.15
N LEU A 92 -7.72 1.41 1.19
CA LEU A 92 -6.41 1.68 1.77
C LEU A 92 -5.69 2.79 1.00
N LEU A 93 -5.70 2.73 -0.32
CA LEU A 93 -5.05 3.73 -1.15
C LEU A 93 -5.70 5.10 -0.98
N ASP A 94 -7.03 5.16 -0.92
CA ASP A 94 -7.75 6.41 -0.67
C ASP A 94 -7.38 7.00 0.69
N ALA A 95 -7.25 6.18 1.72
CA ALA A 95 -6.84 6.63 3.05
C ALA A 95 -5.39 7.16 3.04
N ILE A 96 -4.49 6.48 2.34
CA ILE A 96 -3.09 6.93 2.18
C ILE A 96 -3.04 8.27 1.46
N LEU A 97 -3.79 8.43 0.39
CA LEU A 97 -3.83 9.68 -0.37
C LEU A 97 -4.41 10.83 0.47
N LEU A 98 -5.39 10.53 1.32
CA LEU A 98 -5.93 11.52 2.25
C LEU A 98 -4.86 11.97 3.25
N GLN A 99 -4.07 11.04 3.80
CA GLN A 99 -2.96 11.38 4.69
C GLN A 99 -1.91 12.25 3.98
N ALA A 100 -1.59 11.92 2.74
CA ALA A 100 -0.64 12.69 1.94
C ALA A 100 -1.15 14.12 1.71
N ARG A 101 -2.44 14.27 1.39
CA ARG A 101 -3.06 15.61 1.22
C ARG A 101 -3.05 16.39 2.53
N SER A 102 -3.36 15.75 3.63
CA SER A 102 -3.36 16.39 4.96
C SER A 102 -1.97 16.87 5.34
N ALA A 103 -0.92 16.18 4.90
CA ALA A 103 0.47 16.57 5.11
C ALA A 103 0.96 17.60 4.09
N LYS A 104 0.10 18.03 3.15
CA LYS A 104 0.39 19.03 2.12
C LYS A 104 1.56 18.65 1.22
N VAL A 105 1.73 17.35 0.95
CA VAL A 105 2.74 16.91 -0.03
C VAL A 105 2.28 17.29 -1.44
N ARG A 106 3.26 17.52 -2.31
CA ARG A 106 3.00 17.92 -3.70
C ARG A 106 2.81 16.74 -4.62
N GLU A 107 3.48 15.63 -4.32
CA GLU A 107 3.52 14.49 -5.22
C GLU A 107 3.71 13.20 -4.43
N VAL A 108 3.06 12.13 -4.89
CA VAL A 108 3.15 10.79 -4.29
C VAL A 108 3.78 9.86 -5.32
N PHE A 109 4.79 9.12 -4.90
CA PHE A 109 5.52 8.15 -5.71
C PHE A 109 5.33 6.74 -5.19
N LEU A 110 5.47 5.77 -6.08
CA LEU A 110 5.57 4.35 -5.72
C LEU A 110 6.34 3.59 -6.79
N GLU A 111 6.90 2.45 -6.42
CA GLU A 111 7.42 1.46 -7.35
C GLU A 111 6.47 0.28 -7.39
N VAL A 112 6.29 -0.29 -8.58
CA VAL A 112 5.44 -1.45 -8.78
C VAL A 112 6.06 -2.36 -9.83
N ARG A 113 5.89 -3.68 -9.64
CA ARG A 113 6.29 -4.66 -10.67
C ARG A 113 5.40 -4.48 -11.89
N PRO A 114 5.97 -4.34 -13.10
CA PRO A 114 5.16 -4.31 -14.32
C PRO A 114 4.28 -5.55 -14.49
N SER A 115 4.67 -6.67 -13.90
CA SER A 115 3.90 -7.91 -13.92
C SER A 115 2.66 -7.87 -13.02
N ASN A 116 2.59 -6.92 -12.09
CA ASN A 116 1.45 -6.79 -11.17
C ASN A 116 0.33 -5.97 -11.81
N LEU A 117 -0.43 -6.60 -12.69
CA LEU A 117 -1.45 -5.92 -13.49
C LEU A 117 -2.61 -5.39 -12.63
N THR A 118 -2.96 -6.09 -11.57
CA THR A 118 -4.03 -5.67 -10.66
C THR A 118 -3.66 -4.36 -9.96
N ALA A 119 -2.44 -4.28 -9.43
CA ALA A 119 -1.95 -3.06 -8.78
C ALA A 119 -1.85 -1.90 -9.77
N LEU A 120 -1.30 -2.15 -10.96
CA LEU A 120 -1.20 -1.12 -12.00
C LEU A 120 -2.58 -0.54 -12.36
N ALA A 121 -3.58 -1.39 -12.51
CA ALA A 121 -4.94 -0.94 -12.83
C ALA A 121 -5.50 -0.05 -11.72
N LEU A 122 -5.30 -0.43 -10.46
CA LEU A 122 -5.74 0.36 -9.32
C LEU A 122 -5.05 1.73 -9.29
N TYR A 123 -3.74 1.75 -9.42
CA TYR A 123 -2.99 3.01 -9.37
C TYR A 123 -3.38 3.95 -10.51
N ARG A 124 -3.53 3.43 -11.74
CA ARG A 124 -3.98 4.22 -12.88
C ARG A 124 -5.37 4.78 -12.66
N LYS A 125 -6.28 3.99 -12.12
CA LYS A 125 -7.63 4.43 -11.77
C LYS A 125 -7.61 5.62 -10.82
N LYS A 126 -6.64 5.65 -9.91
CA LYS A 126 -6.49 6.71 -8.91
C LYS A 126 -5.62 7.88 -9.38
N GLY A 127 -5.24 7.90 -10.64
CA GLY A 127 -4.55 9.04 -11.24
C GLY A 127 -3.03 8.98 -11.24
N PHE A 128 -2.47 7.83 -10.90
CA PHE A 128 -1.03 7.62 -11.03
C PHE A 128 -0.66 7.37 -12.49
N HIS A 129 0.52 7.82 -12.90
CA HIS A 129 1.07 7.57 -14.23
C HIS A 129 2.55 7.24 -14.12
N LYS A 130 3.08 6.52 -15.11
CA LYS A 130 4.48 6.12 -15.13
C LYS A 130 5.36 7.31 -15.42
N VAL A 131 6.38 7.53 -14.60
CA VAL A 131 7.35 8.63 -14.75
C VAL A 131 8.76 8.12 -14.98
N ALA A 132 9.08 6.88 -14.58
CA ALA A 132 10.42 6.33 -14.72
C ALA A 132 10.39 4.80 -14.65
N ARG A 133 11.56 4.21 -14.87
CA ARG A 133 11.80 2.77 -14.67
C ARG A 133 13.07 2.63 -13.83
N ARG A 134 13.04 1.71 -12.87
CA ARG A 134 14.24 1.32 -12.10
C ARG A 134 14.66 -0.06 -12.56
N PRO A 135 15.77 -0.19 -13.32
CA PRO A 135 16.22 -1.48 -13.83
C PRO A 135 16.61 -2.43 -12.70
N ALA A 136 16.28 -3.72 -12.85
CA ALA A 136 16.68 -4.81 -11.96
C ALA A 136 16.41 -4.51 -10.48
N TYR A 137 15.26 -3.92 -10.18
CA TYR A 137 14.91 -3.45 -8.83
C TYR A 137 14.40 -4.57 -7.94
N TYR A 138 13.54 -5.45 -8.48
CA TYR A 138 12.92 -6.53 -7.71
C TYR A 138 13.61 -7.86 -7.97
N GLN A 139 13.69 -8.70 -6.93
CA GLN A 139 14.05 -10.09 -7.11
C GLN A 139 12.94 -10.84 -7.84
N ALA A 140 13.31 -11.78 -8.69
CA ALA A 140 12.40 -12.62 -9.45
C ALA A 140 12.87 -14.07 -9.39
N SER A 141 12.10 -15.00 -10.01
CA SER A 141 12.40 -16.42 -10.00
C SER A 141 13.77 -16.73 -10.59
N GLU A 142 14.42 -17.79 -10.10
CA GLU A 142 15.67 -18.34 -10.65
C GLU A 142 16.84 -17.34 -10.63
N GLY A 143 16.90 -16.49 -9.60
CA GLY A 143 17.99 -15.51 -9.47
C GLY A 143 17.89 -14.34 -10.45
N ARG A 144 16.82 -14.25 -11.22
CA ARG A 144 16.58 -13.14 -12.13
C ARG A 144 16.10 -11.92 -11.36
N LYS A 145 16.02 -10.78 -12.06
CA LYS A 145 15.48 -9.54 -11.51
C LYS A 145 14.46 -8.97 -12.46
N GLU A 146 13.47 -8.28 -11.89
CA GLU A 146 12.46 -7.56 -12.64
C GLU A 146 12.63 -6.06 -12.40
N ASP A 147 12.46 -5.25 -13.45
CA ASP A 147 12.47 -3.81 -13.33
C ASP A 147 11.27 -3.33 -12.52
N ALA A 148 11.37 -2.16 -11.92
CA ALA A 148 10.23 -1.49 -11.33
C ALA A 148 9.72 -0.40 -12.27
N ALA A 149 8.41 -0.28 -12.40
CA ALA A 149 7.79 0.93 -12.92
C ALA A 149 7.67 1.91 -11.76
N VAL A 150 8.13 3.14 -11.96
CA VAL A 150 7.94 4.22 -10.99
C VAL A 150 6.72 5.00 -11.42
N LEU A 151 5.73 5.07 -10.55
CA LEU A 151 4.50 5.81 -10.79
C LEU A 151 4.44 7.03 -9.89
N ALA A 152 3.80 8.09 -10.36
CA ALA A 152 3.61 9.31 -9.60
C ALA A 152 2.20 9.85 -9.79
N LYS A 153 1.72 10.52 -8.74
CA LYS A 153 0.49 11.28 -8.77
C LYS A 153 0.76 12.65 -8.16
N LYS A 154 0.52 13.70 -8.93
CA LYS A 154 0.55 15.06 -8.40
C LYS A 154 -0.72 15.32 -7.60
N LEU A 155 -0.56 15.86 -6.42
CA LEU A 155 -1.67 16.32 -5.61
C LEU A 155 -1.91 17.80 -5.91
N ILE A 156 -3.17 18.16 -6.13
CA ILE A 156 -3.51 19.54 -6.46
C ILE A 156 -3.28 20.39 -5.23
N SER A 157 -2.39 21.39 -5.37
CA SER A 157 -2.21 22.42 -4.36
C SER A 157 -3.22 23.53 -4.62
N TYR A 158 -3.98 23.91 -3.60
CA TYR A 158 -4.89 25.05 -3.67
C TYR A 158 -4.23 26.32 -3.14
N ASP A 159 -2.91 26.32 -3.04
CA ASP A 159 -2.16 27.50 -2.61
C ASP A 159 -2.19 28.55 -3.72
N ARG A 160 -2.88 29.59 -3.44
CA ARG A 160 -2.84 30.80 -4.24
C ARG A 160 -2.36 31.97 -3.39
#